data_eb7f5dfe8246533087abc1e7c7e184d4
#
_entry.id   eb7f5dfe8246533087abc1e7c7e184d4
#
_cell.length_a   1.000
_cell.length_b   1.000
_cell.length_c   1.000
_cell.angle_alpha   90.00
_cell.angle_beta   90.00
_cell.angle_gamma   90.00
#
_symmetry.space_group_name_H-M   'P 1'
#
loop_
_entity.id
_entity.type
_entity.pdbx_description
1 polymer ?
#
loop_
_entity_poly.entity_id
_entity_poly.type
_entity_poly.pdbx_seq_one_letter_code
_entity_poly.pdbx_strand_id
1 'polypeptide(L)'
;MRIIFIFTFSLSFLPAQDHLDALIQDVLHGSRDSAAIYLPAMEQRYPNNPSLMYLKGLLETNGEEAKTIFAKLYNTHPTSEYGDDAVMKVSEYYYAAGLYVQAAIWLKKMPIYYSRSEHIERAVKLFLNSLIVSGHKDTAIFYSRVFKRQFPHLDVDGKINNLLLDFEKADQAKEDASKNLKPAVTTTEIMDETPIATFNTDNSHGIYSLQTGAYSIRENAESQKINLIIAGFSARINELYKGQRRLYAVRIGHFNSKEDAQKVGAQIKAKLDINTIVIRNN
;
A
#
# COMPACT_ATOMS: atom_id res chain seq x y z
N MET A 1 71.85 -14.34 22.17
CA MET A 1 70.73 -14.78 21.34
C MET A 1 69.47 -14.12 21.85
N ARG A 2 69.06 -13.01 21.21
CA ARG A 2 67.85 -12.24 21.61
C ARG A 2 66.66 -12.75 20.75
N ILE A 3 65.68 -13.39 21.41
CA ILE A 3 64.45 -13.84 20.78
C ILE A 3 63.51 -12.63 20.76
N ILE A 4 63.22 -12.11 19.55
CA ILE A 4 62.22 -11.07 19.32
C ILE A 4 60.89 -11.80 19.14
N PHE A 5 60.00 -11.66 20.16
CA PHE A 5 58.57 -12.05 20.03
C PHE A 5 57.88 -11.01 19.18
N ILE A 6 57.58 -11.34 17.93
CA ILE A 6 56.66 -10.57 17.08
C ILE A 6 55.25 -10.93 17.51
N PHE A 7 54.62 -10.04 18.30
CA PHE A 7 53.18 -10.12 18.61
C PHE A 7 52.44 -9.69 17.34
N THR A 8 52.00 -10.67 16.55
CA THR A 8 51.07 -10.41 15.47
C THR A 8 49.72 -10.11 16.10
N PHE A 9 49.39 -8.83 16.19
CA PHE A 9 48.04 -8.37 16.53
C PHE A 9 47.13 -8.74 15.33
N SER A 10 46.46 -9.90 15.43
CA SER A 10 45.36 -10.24 14.52
C SER A 10 44.22 -9.28 14.81
N LEU A 11 44.16 -8.18 14.07
CA LEU A 11 42.96 -7.37 13.99
C LEU A 11 41.91 -8.27 13.36
N SER A 12 41.03 -8.87 14.15
CA SER A 12 39.83 -9.55 13.69
C SER A 12 38.97 -8.48 13.04
N PHE A 13 39.07 -8.35 11.72
CA PHE A 13 38.06 -7.61 10.95
C PHE A 13 36.76 -8.36 11.12
N LEU A 14 35.89 -7.93 12.03
CA LEU A 14 34.49 -8.27 11.98
C LEU A 14 34.01 -7.90 10.57
N PRO A 15 33.33 -8.78 9.84
CA PRO A 15 32.81 -8.44 8.54
C PRO A 15 31.94 -7.18 8.68
N ALA A 16 32.02 -6.29 7.70
CA ALA A 16 31.33 -5.00 7.73
C ALA A 16 29.81 -5.14 7.94
N GLN A 17 29.26 -6.29 7.60
CA GLN A 17 27.87 -6.66 7.81
C GLN A 17 27.54 -6.76 9.32
N ASP A 18 28.32 -7.50 10.10
CA ASP A 18 28.08 -7.69 11.55
C ASP A 18 28.08 -6.35 12.30
N HIS A 19 28.91 -5.41 11.83
CA HIS A 19 28.94 -4.07 12.41
C HIS A 19 27.70 -3.24 12.06
N LEU A 20 27.20 -3.34 10.83
CA LEU A 20 25.95 -2.66 10.40
C LEU A 20 24.75 -3.23 11.15
N ASP A 21 24.66 -4.54 11.30
CA ASP A 21 23.57 -5.19 12.01
C ASP A 21 23.56 -4.78 13.51
N ALA A 22 24.72 -4.68 14.15
CA ALA A 22 24.83 -4.16 15.52
C ALA A 22 24.31 -2.72 15.62
N LEU A 23 24.70 -1.83 14.70
CA LEU A 23 24.21 -0.45 14.67
C LEU A 23 22.70 -0.36 14.42
N ILE A 24 22.15 -1.21 13.57
CA ILE A 24 20.70 -1.29 13.35
C ILE A 24 19.99 -1.69 14.64
N GLN A 25 20.49 -2.71 15.34
CA GLN A 25 19.92 -3.13 16.63
C GLN A 25 20.01 -2.03 17.68
N ASP A 26 21.13 -1.33 17.77
CA ASP A 26 21.28 -0.18 18.68
C ASP A 26 20.22 0.89 18.40
N VAL A 27 19.99 1.24 17.13
CA VAL A 27 18.97 2.22 16.74
C VAL A 27 17.55 1.74 17.07
N LEU A 28 17.25 0.47 16.84
CA LEU A 28 15.95 -0.12 17.17
C LEU A 28 15.70 -0.15 18.69
N HIS A 29 16.76 -0.23 19.50
CA HIS A 29 16.70 -0.13 20.97
C HIS A 29 16.79 1.32 21.50
N GLY A 30 16.81 2.31 20.61
CA GLY A 30 16.78 3.74 20.97
C GLY A 30 18.13 4.44 21.02
N SER A 31 19.25 3.75 20.79
CA SER A 31 20.61 4.30 20.76
C SER A 31 20.99 4.78 19.36
N ARG A 32 20.71 6.05 19.04
CA ARG A 32 20.89 6.59 17.68
C ARG A 32 22.25 7.24 17.45
N ASP A 33 22.92 7.71 18.49
CA ASP A 33 24.09 8.61 18.37
C ASP A 33 25.28 7.92 17.69
N SER A 34 25.62 6.68 18.10
CA SER A 34 26.72 5.93 17.51
C SER A 34 26.49 5.71 16.02
N ALA A 35 25.29 5.29 15.64
CA ALA A 35 24.95 5.03 14.25
C ALA A 35 25.01 6.30 13.39
N ALA A 36 24.55 7.44 13.91
CA ALA A 36 24.59 8.71 13.22
C ALA A 36 26.03 9.19 12.94
N ILE A 37 26.97 8.93 13.87
CA ILE A 37 28.38 9.29 13.71
C ILE A 37 29.06 8.45 12.61
N TYR A 38 28.76 7.14 12.53
CA TYR A 38 29.40 6.24 11.57
C TYR A 38 28.75 6.28 10.18
N LEU A 39 27.51 6.70 10.06
CA LEU A 39 26.74 6.68 8.82
C LEU A 39 27.47 7.33 7.62
N PRO A 40 28.05 8.57 7.71
CA PRO A 40 28.69 9.21 6.55
C PRO A 40 29.89 8.43 6.01
N ALA A 41 30.72 7.86 6.89
CA ALA A 41 31.87 7.05 6.48
C ALA A 41 31.43 5.74 5.81
N MET A 42 30.35 5.14 6.29
CA MET A 42 29.80 3.91 5.72
C MET A 42 29.12 4.15 4.37
N GLU A 43 28.40 5.27 4.19
CA GLU A 43 27.80 5.64 2.90
C GLU A 43 28.87 5.79 1.82
N GLN A 44 30.00 6.40 2.15
CA GLN A 44 31.10 6.55 1.21
C GLN A 44 31.70 5.19 0.82
N ARG A 45 31.76 4.26 1.74
CA ARG A 45 32.39 2.94 1.55
C ARG A 45 31.46 1.90 0.93
N TYR A 46 30.17 1.95 1.25
CA TYR A 46 29.16 0.96 0.87
C TYR A 46 27.86 1.60 0.34
N PRO A 47 27.87 2.43 -0.70
CA PRO A 47 26.78 3.31 -1.09
C PRO A 47 25.48 2.59 -1.49
N ASN A 48 25.54 1.30 -1.83
CA ASN A 48 24.38 0.50 -2.26
C ASN A 48 24.11 -0.70 -1.35
N ASN A 49 24.64 -0.71 -0.12
CA ASN A 49 24.38 -1.78 0.82
C ASN A 49 22.95 -1.66 1.40
N PRO A 50 22.11 -2.71 1.33
CA PRO A 50 20.72 -2.66 1.81
C PRO A 50 20.61 -2.41 3.32
N SER A 51 21.47 -2.98 4.15
CA SER A 51 21.51 -2.75 5.60
C SER A 51 21.81 -1.29 5.92
N LEU A 52 22.73 -0.68 5.15
CA LEU A 52 23.06 0.74 5.30
C LEU A 52 21.89 1.65 4.87
N MET A 53 21.18 1.30 3.79
CA MET A 53 19.99 2.01 3.37
C MET A 53 18.89 1.90 4.43
N TYR A 54 18.72 0.74 5.05
CA TYR A 54 17.77 0.53 6.14
C TYR A 54 18.15 1.38 7.37
N LEU A 55 19.40 1.33 7.81
CA LEU A 55 19.93 2.14 8.90
C LEU A 55 19.72 3.64 8.64
N LYS A 56 20.00 4.11 7.43
CA LYS A 56 19.75 5.50 7.03
C LYS A 56 18.27 5.88 7.17
N GLY A 57 17.36 5.03 6.71
CA GLY A 57 15.92 5.25 6.85
C GLY A 57 15.48 5.28 8.32
N LEU A 58 16.06 4.45 9.19
CA LEU A 58 15.79 4.47 10.63
C LEU A 58 16.29 5.75 11.31
N LEU A 59 17.42 6.31 10.86
CA LEU A 59 18.02 7.53 11.40
C LEU A 59 17.37 8.80 10.86
N GLU A 60 16.67 8.73 9.74
CA GLU A 60 15.98 9.89 9.19
C GLU A 60 14.85 10.36 10.12
N THR A 61 14.77 11.66 10.36
CA THR A 61 13.78 12.29 11.25
C THR A 61 12.57 12.82 10.48
N ASN A 62 12.76 13.16 9.20
CA ASN A 62 11.68 13.54 8.32
C ASN A 62 10.98 12.29 7.78
N GLY A 63 9.72 12.08 8.17
CA GLY A 63 8.96 10.89 7.78
C GLY A 63 8.79 10.70 6.27
N GLU A 64 8.66 11.79 5.49
CA GLU A 64 8.56 11.75 4.03
C GLU A 64 9.88 11.28 3.39
N GLU A 65 11.02 11.78 3.91
CA GLU A 65 12.34 11.39 3.46
C GLU A 65 12.65 9.93 3.88
N ALA A 66 12.34 9.56 5.12
CA ALA A 66 12.46 8.19 5.60
C ALA A 66 11.68 7.21 4.70
N LYS A 67 10.41 7.51 4.42
CA LYS A 67 9.57 6.72 3.49
C LYS A 67 10.24 6.59 2.11
N THR A 68 10.83 7.67 1.60
CA THR A 68 11.49 7.67 0.29
C THR A 68 12.73 6.76 0.29
N ILE A 69 13.52 6.76 1.37
CA ILE A 69 14.67 5.87 1.55
C ILE A 69 14.22 4.40 1.60
N PHE A 70 13.18 4.08 2.39
CA PHE A 70 12.66 2.72 2.48
C PHE A 70 12.04 2.25 1.16
N ALA A 71 11.32 3.12 0.43
CA ALA A 71 10.80 2.82 -0.89
C ALA A 71 11.92 2.52 -1.90
N LYS A 72 13.02 3.29 -1.86
CA LYS A 72 14.23 3.03 -2.67
C LYS A 72 14.86 1.68 -2.30
N LEU A 73 15.01 1.37 -1.01
CA LEU A 73 15.53 0.09 -0.54
C LEU A 73 14.72 -1.08 -1.12
N TYR A 74 13.39 -1.07 -0.97
CA TYR A 74 12.54 -2.09 -1.56
C TYR A 74 12.69 -2.19 -3.09
N ASN A 75 12.73 -1.07 -3.80
CA ASN A 75 12.79 -1.08 -5.26
C ASN A 75 14.14 -1.59 -5.81
N THR A 76 15.23 -1.38 -5.07
CA THR A 76 16.58 -1.79 -5.50
C THR A 76 17.00 -3.15 -4.94
N HIS A 77 16.53 -3.51 -3.75
CA HIS A 77 16.92 -4.72 -3.02
C HIS A 77 15.70 -5.44 -2.39
N PRO A 78 14.67 -5.82 -3.18
CA PRO A 78 13.44 -6.41 -2.63
C PRO A 78 13.65 -7.75 -1.91
N THR A 79 14.74 -8.47 -2.24
CA THR A 79 15.06 -9.78 -1.64
C THR A 79 16.09 -9.70 -0.51
N SER A 80 16.51 -8.50 -0.10
CA SER A 80 17.37 -8.33 1.08
C SER A 80 16.61 -8.68 2.36
N GLU A 81 17.33 -8.92 3.43
CA GLU A 81 16.75 -9.19 4.76
C GLU A 81 15.84 -8.05 5.27
N TYR A 82 16.06 -6.81 4.80
CA TYR A 82 15.24 -5.63 5.16
C TYR A 82 14.18 -5.28 4.09
N GLY A 83 13.91 -6.17 3.14
CA GLY A 83 12.93 -5.92 2.07
C GLY A 83 11.50 -5.81 2.58
N ASP A 84 11.10 -6.68 3.49
CA ASP A 84 9.79 -6.69 4.15
C ASP A 84 9.65 -5.56 5.18
N ASP A 85 10.71 -5.30 5.96
CA ASP A 85 10.77 -4.12 6.84
C ASP A 85 10.56 -2.83 6.07
N ALA A 86 11.23 -2.67 4.93
CA ALA A 86 11.07 -1.49 4.08
C ALA A 86 9.63 -1.33 3.59
N VAL A 87 8.98 -2.42 3.17
CA VAL A 87 7.56 -2.42 2.81
C VAL A 87 6.70 -1.99 3.99
N MET A 88 6.95 -2.52 5.19
CA MET A 88 6.21 -2.15 6.39
C MET A 88 6.39 -0.68 6.74
N LYS A 89 7.62 -0.15 6.76
CA LYS A 89 7.90 1.26 7.08
C LYS A 89 7.19 2.23 6.13
N VAL A 90 7.22 1.95 4.81
CA VAL A 90 6.47 2.75 3.83
C VAL A 90 4.96 2.66 4.05
N SER A 91 4.46 1.46 4.34
CA SER A 91 3.04 1.24 4.61
C SER A 91 2.56 1.99 5.84
N GLU A 92 3.33 1.92 6.91
CA GLU A 92 3.06 2.60 8.19
C GLU A 92 3.03 4.12 8.03
N TYR A 93 3.95 4.67 7.24
CA TYR A 93 3.93 6.09 6.90
C TYR A 93 2.62 6.49 6.22
N TYR A 94 2.23 5.78 5.14
CA TYR A 94 0.98 6.08 4.45
C TYR A 94 -0.25 5.89 5.34
N TYR A 95 -0.24 4.85 6.17
CA TYR A 95 -1.34 4.59 7.10
C TYR A 95 -1.48 5.71 8.14
N ALA A 96 -0.37 6.15 8.75
CA ALA A 96 -0.34 7.23 9.72
C ALA A 96 -0.76 8.58 9.11
N ALA A 97 -0.43 8.80 7.83
CA ALA A 97 -0.84 9.98 7.06
C ALA A 97 -2.31 9.96 6.61
N GLY A 98 -3.09 8.88 6.91
CA GLY A 98 -4.47 8.74 6.45
C GLY A 98 -4.59 8.36 4.97
N LEU A 99 -3.49 8.07 4.30
CA LEU A 99 -3.43 7.69 2.89
C LEU A 99 -3.65 6.18 2.75
N TYR A 100 -4.84 5.72 3.17
CA TYR A 100 -5.15 4.29 3.34
C TYR A 100 -5.08 3.49 2.03
N VAL A 101 -5.42 4.10 0.90
CA VAL A 101 -5.31 3.43 -0.39
C VAL A 101 -3.83 3.13 -0.69
N GLN A 102 -2.94 4.10 -0.52
CA GLN A 102 -1.50 3.93 -0.70
C GLN A 102 -0.92 2.91 0.30
N ALA A 103 -1.38 2.95 1.56
CA ALA A 103 -1.01 1.94 2.55
C ALA A 103 -1.39 0.54 2.09
N ALA A 104 -2.63 0.33 1.62
CA ALA A 104 -3.10 -0.97 1.13
C ALA A 104 -2.26 -1.52 -0.03
N ILE A 105 -1.75 -0.65 -0.89
CA ILE A 105 -0.88 -1.04 -2.02
C ILE A 105 0.42 -1.64 -1.53
N TRP A 106 1.06 -0.95 -0.62
CA TRP A 106 2.31 -1.39 -0.06
C TRP A 106 2.12 -2.65 0.78
N LEU A 107 1.12 -2.66 1.66
CA LEU A 107 0.79 -3.81 2.51
C LEU A 107 0.46 -5.07 1.73
N LYS A 108 -0.16 -4.97 0.57
CA LYS A 108 -0.45 -6.11 -0.32
C LYS A 108 0.81 -6.87 -0.74
N LYS A 109 1.96 -6.22 -0.80
CA LYS A 109 3.24 -6.84 -1.14
C LYS A 109 3.65 -7.90 -0.10
N MET A 110 3.27 -7.71 1.17
CA MET A 110 3.61 -8.62 2.26
C MET A 110 3.10 -10.04 2.05
N PRO A 111 1.80 -10.30 1.90
CA PRO A 111 1.30 -11.66 1.67
C PRO A 111 1.74 -12.27 0.33
N ILE A 112 2.12 -11.45 -0.65
CA ILE A 112 2.55 -11.91 -1.97
C ILE A 112 4.03 -12.31 -1.99
N TYR A 113 4.91 -11.47 -1.45
CA TYR A 113 6.36 -11.64 -1.59
C TYR A 113 7.05 -12.05 -0.28
N TYR A 114 6.45 -11.76 0.87
CA TYR A 114 7.03 -11.94 2.20
C TYR A 114 6.09 -12.71 3.14
N SER A 115 5.48 -13.78 2.65
CA SER A 115 4.49 -14.56 3.39
C SER A 115 5.00 -15.23 4.67
N ARG A 116 6.34 -15.28 4.85
CA ARG A 116 7.01 -15.82 6.06
C ARG A 116 7.58 -14.74 6.97
N SER A 117 7.36 -13.47 6.64
CA SER A 117 7.80 -12.35 7.47
C SER A 117 7.16 -12.39 8.85
N GLU A 118 7.89 -11.98 9.86
CA GLU A 118 7.36 -11.78 11.22
C GLU A 118 6.27 -10.69 11.23
N HIS A 119 6.30 -9.78 10.27
CA HIS A 119 5.32 -8.70 10.12
C HIS A 119 4.01 -9.12 9.47
N ILE A 120 3.86 -10.38 9.02
CA ILE A 120 2.72 -10.79 8.18
C ILE A 120 1.36 -10.56 8.85
N GLU A 121 1.26 -10.85 10.15
CA GLU A 121 0.00 -10.64 10.89
C GLU A 121 -0.37 -9.16 10.93
N ARG A 122 0.58 -8.29 11.26
CA ARG A 122 0.37 -6.84 11.31
C ARG A 122 0.05 -6.29 9.93
N ALA A 123 0.77 -6.73 8.90
CA ALA A 123 0.56 -6.32 7.52
C ALA A 123 -0.85 -6.66 7.04
N VAL A 124 -1.32 -7.89 7.26
CA VAL A 124 -2.67 -8.33 6.90
C VAL A 124 -3.74 -7.51 7.62
N LYS A 125 -3.58 -7.26 8.92
CA LYS A 125 -4.51 -6.43 9.70
C LYS A 125 -4.60 -5.00 9.17
N LEU A 126 -3.46 -4.36 8.94
CA LEU A 126 -3.40 -3.00 8.42
C LEU A 126 -3.94 -2.91 6.99
N PHE A 127 -3.67 -3.93 6.15
CA PHE A 127 -4.20 -4.00 4.79
C PHE A 127 -5.72 -4.04 4.77
N LEU A 128 -6.32 -4.94 5.53
CA LEU A 128 -7.77 -5.08 5.59
C LEU A 128 -8.44 -3.82 6.18
N ASN A 129 -7.85 -3.26 7.24
CA ASN A 129 -8.33 -2.02 7.83
C ASN A 129 -8.21 -0.85 6.84
N SER A 130 -7.11 -0.74 6.10
CA SER A 130 -6.93 0.28 5.07
C SER A 130 -8.02 0.22 4.01
N LEU A 131 -8.40 -0.99 3.57
CA LEU A 131 -9.50 -1.19 2.61
C LEU A 131 -10.85 -0.78 3.19
N ILE A 132 -11.12 -1.12 4.45
CA ILE A 132 -12.39 -0.78 5.13
C ILE A 132 -12.53 0.73 5.26
N VAL A 133 -11.51 1.40 5.81
CA VAL A 133 -11.53 2.84 6.07
C VAL A 133 -11.60 3.65 4.76
N SER A 134 -10.98 3.14 3.69
CA SER A 134 -11.08 3.75 2.36
C SER A 134 -12.37 3.41 1.58
N GLY A 135 -13.36 2.76 2.22
CA GLY A 135 -14.67 2.46 1.64
C GLY A 135 -14.73 1.19 0.76
N HIS A 136 -13.65 0.39 0.73
CA HIS A 136 -13.53 -0.82 -0.11
C HIS A 136 -13.90 -2.09 0.65
N LYS A 137 -15.07 -2.07 1.34
CA LYS A 137 -15.53 -3.16 2.22
C LYS A 137 -15.59 -4.52 1.52
N ASP A 138 -16.17 -4.58 0.31
CA ASP A 138 -16.28 -5.84 -0.44
C ASP A 138 -14.91 -6.46 -0.76
N THR A 139 -13.95 -5.59 -1.08
CA THR A 139 -12.57 -6.00 -1.33
C THR A 139 -11.90 -6.50 -0.04
N ALA A 140 -12.16 -5.87 1.10
CA ALA A 140 -11.67 -6.32 2.39
C ALA A 140 -12.24 -7.70 2.76
N ILE A 141 -13.55 -7.90 2.60
CA ILE A 141 -14.22 -9.21 2.82
C ILE A 141 -13.62 -10.29 1.89
N PHE A 142 -13.39 -9.97 0.62
CA PHE A 142 -12.77 -10.90 -0.32
C PHE A 142 -11.37 -11.32 0.17
N TYR A 143 -10.50 -10.34 0.50
CA TYR A 143 -9.15 -10.64 0.96
C TYR A 143 -9.11 -11.31 2.33
N SER A 144 -10.06 -11.06 3.22
CA SER A 144 -10.14 -11.77 4.49
C SER A 144 -10.29 -13.28 4.27
N ARG A 145 -11.13 -13.67 3.31
CA ARG A 145 -11.33 -15.09 2.94
C ARG A 145 -10.09 -15.68 2.27
N VAL A 146 -9.38 -14.91 1.43
CA VAL A 146 -8.10 -15.33 0.83
C VAL A 146 -7.07 -15.56 1.92
N PHE A 147 -6.91 -14.61 2.84
CA PHE A 147 -5.91 -14.70 3.90
C PHE A 147 -6.23 -15.77 4.94
N LYS A 148 -7.50 -16.05 5.23
CA LYS A 148 -7.87 -17.19 6.07
C LYS A 148 -7.38 -18.52 5.50
N ARG A 149 -7.41 -18.67 4.17
CA ARG A 149 -6.89 -19.87 3.50
C ARG A 149 -5.37 -19.90 3.45
N GLN A 150 -4.75 -18.74 3.21
CA GLN A 150 -3.29 -18.62 3.07
C GLN A 150 -2.58 -18.68 4.43
N PHE A 151 -3.19 -18.11 5.46
CA PHE A 151 -2.66 -18.00 6.83
C PHE A 151 -3.69 -18.49 7.85
N PRO A 152 -3.94 -19.82 7.95
CA PRO A 152 -5.00 -20.36 8.83
C PRO A 152 -4.81 -20.05 10.31
N HIS A 153 -3.56 -19.74 10.72
CA HIS A 153 -3.22 -19.41 12.10
C HIS A 153 -3.55 -17.96 12.49
N LEU A 154 -3.84 -17.08 11.50
CA LEU A 154 -4.20 -15.70 11.79
C LEU A 154 -5.72 -15.59 12.01
N ASP A 155 -6.11 -14.94 13.11
CA ASP A 155 -7.52 -14.59 13.35
C ASP A 155 -7.91 -13.39 12.50
N VAL A 156 -8.19 -13.66 11.22
CA VAL A 156 -8.57 -12.63 10.25
C VAL A 156 -10.06 -12.30 10.35
N ASP A 157 -10.91 -13.32 10.57
CA ASP A 157 -12.36 -13.16 10.53
C ASP A 157 -12.94 -12.40 11.73
N GLY A 158 -12.52 -12.73 12.95
CA GLY A 158 -13.02 -12.07 14.15
C GLY A 158 -12.70 -10.56 14.15
N LYS A 159 -11.50 -10.22 13.68
CA LYS A 159 -11.06 -8.81 13.61
C LYS A 159 -11.75 -8.04 12.51
N ILE A 160 -11.95 -8.66 11.34
CA ILE A 160 -12.63 -8.00 10.23
C ILE A 160 -14.12 -7.80 10.51
N ASN A 161 -14.78 -8.77 11.13
CA ASN A 161 -16.18 -8.62 11.49
C ASN A 161 -16.38 -7.50 12.51
N ASN A 162 -15.50 -7.37 13.50
CA ASN A 162 -15.55 -6.26 14.45
C ASN A 162 -15.32 -4.91 13.75
N LEU A 163 -14.33 -4.83 12.87
CA LEU A 163 -14.05 -3.60 12.09
C LEU A 163 -15.22 -3.23 11.17
N LEU A 164 -15.87 -4.20 10.53
CA LEU A 164 -17.05 -3.97 9.70
C LEU A 164 -18.24 -3.48 10.53
N LEU A 165 -18.50 -4.10 11.67
CA LEU A 165 -19.57 -3.69 12.60
C LEU A 165 -19.33 -2.29 13.17
N ASP A 166 -18.12 -1.96 13.56
CA ASP A 166 -17.76 -0.63 14.06
C ASP A 166 -17.90 0.44 12.98
N PHE A 167 -17.53 0.09 11.75
CA PHE A 167 -17.70 1.00 10.61
C PHE A 167 -19.17 1.22 10.25
N GLU A 168 -20.00 0.17 10.24
CA GLU A 168 -21.44 0.28 10.01
C GLU A 168 -22.13 1.15 11.05
N LYS A 169 -21.76 1.00 12.33
CA LYS A 169 -22.27 1.87 13.41
C LYS A 169 -21.83 3.33 13.22
N ALA A 170 -20.59 3.57 12.81
CA ALA A 170 -20.08 4.92 12.58
C ALA A 170 -20.74 5.59 11.36
N ASP A 171 -20.98 4.85 10.27
CA ASP A 171 -21.69 5.37 9.10
C ASP A 171 -23.16 5.67 9.42
N GLN A 172 -23.84 4.79 10.18
CA GLN A 172 -25.20 5.00 10.62
C GLN A 172 -25.33 6.24 11.52
N ALA A 173 -24.38 6.43 12.44
CA ALA A 173 -24.35 7.62 13.29
C ALA A 173 -24.15 8.93 12.49
N LYS A 174 -23.35 8.91 11.41
CA LYS A 174 -23.19 10.06 10.50
C LYS A 174 -24.45 10.35 9.68
N GLU A 175 -25.13 9.31 9.22
CA GLU A 175 -26.36 9.44 8.46
C GLU A 175 -27.49 10.01 9.33
N ASP A 176 -27.61 9.56 10.57
CA ASP A 176 -28.57 10.06 11.54
C ASP A 176 -28.26 11.50 11.97
N ALA A 177 -26.98 11.86 12.13
CA ALA A 177 -26.56 13.24 12.39
C ALA A 177 -26.86 14.17 11.21
N SER A 178 -26.68 13.68 9.97
CA SER A 178 -27.00 14.44 8.74
C SER A 178 -28.50 14.69 8.54
N LYS A 179 -29.35 13.76 8.95
CA LYS A 179 -30.81 13.89 8.89
C LYS A 179 -31.35 14.93 9.87
N ASN A 180 -30.61 15.24 10.94
CA ASN A 180 -31.01 16.23 11.96
C ASN A 180 -30.51 17.67 11.69
N LEU A 181 -29.70 17.89 10.66
CA LEU A 181 -29.24 19.22 10.26
C LEU A 181 -30.14 19.78 9.14
N LYS A 182 -30.99 20.75 9.49
CA LYS A 182 -31.68 21.62 8.50
C LYS A 182 -30.62 22.38 7.69
N PRO A 183 -30.83 22.58 6.38
CA PRO A 183 -29.81 23.24 5.54
C PRO A 183 -29.74 24.72 5.89
N ALA A 184 -28.64 25.13 6.49
CA ALA A 184 -28.23 26.53 6.56
C ALA A 184 -27.33 26.81 5.35
N VAL A 185 -27.84 27.63 4.44
CA VAL A 185 -27.06 28.19 3.32
C VAL A 185 -26.00 29.11 3.91
N THR A 186 -24.75 28.75 3.81
CA THR A 186 -23.65 29.70 4.03
C THR A 186 -22.66 29.55 2.87
N THR A 187 -22.69 30.58 2.03
CA THR A 187 -21.69 30.84 1.02
C THR A 187 -20.37 31.19 1.73
N THR A 188 -19.36 30.37 1.60
CA THR A 188 -18.00 30.72 2.00
C THR A 188 -17.07 30.50 0.81
N GLU A 189 -16.43 31.58 0.39
CA GLU A 189 -15.44 31.63 -0.65
C GLU A 189 -14.29 30.66 -0.33
N ILE A 190 -13.98 29.77 -1.27
CA ILE A 190 -12.90 28.79 -1.16
C ILE A 190 -11.72 29.35 -1.91
N MET A 191 -10.62 29.56 -1.17
CA MET A 191 -9.30 29.83 -1.72
C MET A 191 -8.80 28.65 -2.55
N ASP A 192 -8.19 28.98 -3.67
CA ASP A 192 -7.66 28.16 -4.75
C ASP A 192 -6.52 27.25 -4.25
N GLU A 193 -6.83 25.99 -3.94
CA GLU A 193 -5.85 24.91 -3.93
C GLU A 193 -6.24 23.93 -5.02
N THR A 194 -5.37 23.70 -5.98
CA THR A 194 -5.57 22.81 -7.12
C THR A 194 -5.99 21.42 -6.65
N PRO A 195 -7.22 20.98 -6.92
CA PRO A 195 -7.67 19.67 -6.51
C PRO A 195 -7.02 18.61 -7.38
N ILE A 196 -6.40 17.62 -6.74
CA ILE A 196 -6.27 16.29 -7.37
C ILE A 196 -7.70 15.89 -7.73
N ALA A 197 -8.00 15.87 -9.02
CA ALA A 197 -9.34 15.59 -9.52
C ALA A 197 -9.78 14.20 -9.05
N THR A 198 -10.47 14.16 -7.93
CA THR A 198 -11.33 13.03 -7.56
C THR A 198 -12.48 13.08 -8.54
N PHE A 199 -12.40 12.29 -9.60
CA PHE A 199 -13.54 12.10 -10.48
C PHE A 199 -14.63 11.35 -9.71
N ASN A 200 -15.53 12.11 -9.09
CA ASN A 200 -16.80 11.59 -8.59
C ASN A 200 -17.59 11.09 -9.79
N THR A 201 -17.44 9.81 -10.12
CA THR A 201 -18.21 9.11 -11.13
C THR A 201 -19.45 8.42 -10.52
N ASP A 202 -19.94 8.92 -9.39
CA ASP A 202 -21.15 8.41 -8.73
C ASP A 202 -22.44 8.91 -9.37
N ASN A 203 -22.48 8.98 -10.69
CA ASN A 203 -23.73 8.92 -11.42
C ASN A 203 -24.10 7.44 -11.61
N SER A 204 -24.86 6.88 -10.68
CA SER A 204 -25.34 5.49 -10.72
C SER A 204 -26.18 5.14 -11.97
N HIS A 205 -26.45 6.11 -12.85
CA HIS A 205 -27.35 6.01 -14.00
C HIS A 205 -26.67 6.20 -15.37
N GLY A 206 -25.35 6.31 -15.45
CA GLY A 206 -24.64 6.47 -16.73
C GLY A 206 -24.73 5.20 -17.60
N ILE A 207 -25.05 5.42 -18.89
CA ILE A 207 -25.28 4.33 -19.87
C ILE A 207 -23.98 3.70 -20.40
N TYR A 208 -22.81 4.27 -20.09
CA TYR A 208 -21.52 3.74 -20.52
C TYR A 208 -20.61 3.48 -19.33
N SER A 209 -19.72 2.52 -19.47
CA SER A 209 -18.61 2.23 -18.55
C SER A 209 -17.37 1.89 -19.36
N LEU A 210 -16.20 2.00 -18.73
CA LEU A 210 -14.95 1.47 -19.29
C LEU A 210 -14.68 0.08 -18.72
N GLN A 211 -14.32 -0.87 -19.55
CA GLN A 211 -13.83 -2.17 -19.15
C GLN A 211 -12.33 -2.25 -19.43
N THR A 212 -11.52 -2.58 -18.42
CA THR A 212 -10.06 -2.70 -18.51
C THR A 212 -9.60 -4.13 -18.70
N GLY A 213 -10.46 -5.10 -18.38
CA GLY A 213 -10.17 -6.51 -18.54
C GLY A 213 -11.34 -7.39 -18.09
N ALA A 214 -11.28 -8.67 -18.46
CA ALA A 214 -12.14 -9.72 -17.93
C ALA A 214 -11.29 -10.95 -17.63
N TYR A 215 -11.37 -11.45 -16.42
CA TYR A 215 -10.49 -12.47 -15.86
C TYR A 215 -11.28 -13.72 -15.50
N SER A 216 -10.70 -14.89 -15.75
CA SER A 216 -11.28 -16.17 -15.28
C SER A 216 -11.00 -16.42 -13.80
N ILE A 217 -10.00 -15.77 -13.25
CA ILE A 217 -9.57 -15.85 -11.85
C ILE A 217 -9.94 -14.53 -11.16
N ARG A 218 -10.72 -14.61 -10.07
CA ARG A 218 -11.23 -13.43 -9.37
C ARG A 218 -10.10 -12.61 -8.73
N GLU A 219 -9.06 -13.26 -8.22
CA GLU A 219 -7.87 -12.64 -7.64
C GLU A 219 -7.17 -11.68 -8.61
N ASN A 220 -7.12 -12.03 -9.89
CA ASN A 220 -6.55 -11.17 -10.93
C ASN A 220 -7.41 -9.93 -11.19
N ALA A 221 -8.74 -10.08 -11.18
CA ALA A 221 -9.68 -8.98 -11.30
C ALA A 221 -9.59 -8.03 -10.08
N GLU A 222 -9.51 -8.58 -8.86
CA GLU A 222 -9.33 -7.78 -7.64
C GLU A 222 -7.99 -7.04 -7.65
N SER A 223 -6.93 -7.66 -8.13
CA SER A 223 -5.62 -7.00 -8.29
C SER A 223 -5.70 -5.83 -9.25
N GLN A 224 -6.35 -6.03 -10.38
CA GLN A 224 -6.55 -4.97 -11.37
C GLN A 224 -7.43 -3.84 -10.83
N LYS A 225 -8.54 -4.17 -10.16
CA LYS A 225 -9.42 -3.20 -9.49
C LYS A 225 -8.63 -2.33 -8.50
N ILE A 226 -7.82 -2.94 -7.65
CA ILE A 226 -6.99 -2.19 -6.68
C ILE A 226 -6.03 -1.26 -7.41
N ASN A 227 -5.33 -1.71 -8.44
CA ASN A 227 -4.40 -0.87 -9.19
C ASN A 227 -5.09 0.38 -9.78
N LEU A 228 -6.33 0.23 -10.24
CA LEU A 228 -7.13 1.34 -10.78
C LEU A 228 -7.58 2.30 -9.68
N ILE A 229 -8.04 1.77 -8.54
CA ILE A 229 -8.43 2.57 -7.37
C ILE A 229 -7.25 3.40 -6.88
N ILE A 230 -6.07 2.80 -6.85
CA ILE A 230 -4.79 3.44 -6.53
C ILE A 230 -4.49 4.64 -7.43
N ALA A 231 -4.75 4.46 -8.70
CA ALA A 231 -4.54 5.52 -9.68
C ALA A 231 -5.63 6.62 -9.63
N GLY A 232 -6.62 6.50 -8.72
CA GLY A 232 -7.70 7.47 -8.53
C GLY A 232 -8.93 7.20 -9.38
N PHE A 233 -9.10 5.98 -9.92
CA PHE A 233 -10.27 5.61 -10.72
C PHE A 233 -11.22 4.72 -9.91
N SER A 234 -12.50 5.08 -9.83
CA SER A 234 -13.54 4.21 -9.22
C SER A 234 -13.72 2.95 -10.04
N ALA A 235 -13.18 1.83 -9.57
CA ALA A 235 -13.26 0.53 -10.25
C ALA A 235 -14.14 -0.46 -9.48
N ARG A 236 -14.91 -1.26 -10.23
CA ARG A 236 -15.76 -2.32 -9.71
C ARG A 236 -15.57 -3.61 -10.51
N ILE A 237 -15.97 -4.72 -9.93
CA ILE A 237 -15.98 -6.03 -10.62
C ILE A 237 -17.43 -6.40 -10.89
N ASN A 238 -17.70 -6.75 -12.16
CA ASN A 238 -18.96 -7.32 -12.60
C ASN A 238 -18.74 -8.78 -13.00
N GLU A 239 -19.57 -9.68 -12.53
CA GLU A 239 -19.56 -11.06 -13.00
C GLU A 239 -20.26 -11.14 -14.36
N LEU A 240 -19.59 -11.78 -15.29
CA LEU A 240 -20.10 -12.04 -16.65
C LEU A 240 -20.09 -13.54 -16.91
N TYR A 241 -21.02 -14.00 -17.73
CA TYR A 241 -21.07 -15.39 -18.17
C TYR A 241 -20.88 -15.44 -19.70
N LYS A 242 -19.88 -16.18 -20.15
CA LYS A 242 -19.66 -16.48 -21.55
C LYS A 242 -19.86 -18.00 -21.77
N GLY A 243 -21.09 -18.38 -22.12
CA GLY A 243 -21.50 -19.77 -22.04
C GLY A 243 -21.49 -20.25 -20.59
N GLN A 244 -20.82 -21.35 -20.29
CA GLN A 244 -20.69 -21.93 -18.96
C GLN A 244 -19.50 -21.31 -18.16
N ARG A 245 -18.72 -20.40 -18.75
CA ARG A 245 -17.55 -19.81 -18.10
C ARG A 245 -17.93 -18.52 -17.40
N ARG A 246 -17.63 -18.44 -16.08
CA ARG A 246 -17.72 -17.21 -15.30
C ARG A 246 -16.46 -16.38 -15.54
N LEU A 247 -16.64 -15.09 -15.78
CA LEU A 247 -15.58 -14.11 -15.93
C LEU A 247 -15.84 -12.94 -14.97
N TYR A 248 -14.77 -12.33 -14.50
CA TYR A 248 -14.76 -11.18 -13.61
C TYR A 248 -14.28 -9.95 -14.40
N ALA A 249 -15.20 -9.12 -14.86
CA ALA A 249 -14.89 -7.93 -15.64
C ALA A 249 -14.62 -6.75 -14.71
N VAL A 250 -13.48 -6.10 -14.88
CA VAL A 250 -13.12 -4.88 -14.15
C VAL A 250 -13.61 -3.69 -14.94
N ARG A 251 -14.52 -2.92 -14.35
CA ARG A 251 -15.19 -1.76 -14.95
C ARG A 251 -14.97 -0.50 -14.16
N ILE A 252 -14.95 0.65 -14.84
CA ILE A 252 -14.72 1.96 -14.29
C ILE A 252 -15.85 2.88 -14.67
N GLY A 253 -16.33 3.65 -13.70
CA GLY A 253 -17.27 4.73 -13.86
C GLY A 253 -18.64 4.33 -14.40
N HIS A 254 -19.52 5.33 -14.42
CA HIS A 254 -20.79 5.37 -15.13
C HIS A 254 -20.81 6.70 -15.89
N PHE A 255 -20.78 6.66 -17.22
CA PHE A 255 -20.68 7.85 -18.08
C PHE A 255 -21.98 8.07 -18.85
N ASN A 256 -22.37 9.30 -19.02
CA ASN A 256 -23.56 9.65 -19.80
C ASN A 256 -23.28 9.66 -21.31
N SER A 257 -21.99 9.91 -21.71
CA SER A 257 -21.58 9.91 -23.10
C SER A 257 -20.40 8.95 -23.34
N LYS A 258 -20.28 8.49 -24.59
CA LYS A 258 -19.14 7.68 -25.04
C LYS A 258 -17.85 8.51 -25.04
N GLU A 259 -17.95 9.77 -25.33
CA GLU A 259 -16.85 10.75 -25.40
C GLU A 259 -16.22 10.94 -24.03
N ASP A 260 -17.04 11.06 -22.97
CA ASP A 260 -16.53 11.19 -21.59
C ASP A 260 -15.85 9.90 -21.13
N ALA A 261 -16.42 8.75 -21.44
CA ALA A 261 -15.77 7.47 -21.19
C ALA A 261 -14.40 7.39 -21.89
N GLN A 262 -14.32 7.80 -23.17
CA GLN A 262 -13.07 7.78 -23.93
C GLN A 262 -12.00 8.72 -23.35
N LYS A 263 -12.36 9.92 -22.88
CA LYS A 263 -11.43 10.85 -22.19
C LYS A 263 -10.80 10.20 -20.97
N VAL A 264 -11.61 9.55 -20.13
CA VAL A 264 -11.11 8.82 -18.95
C VAL A 264 -10.28 7.61 -19.36
N GLY A 265 -10.66 6.91 -20.43
CA GLY A 265 -9.88 5.81 -21.00
C GLY A 265 -8.47 6.23 -21.44
N ALA A 266 -8.34 7.42 -22.08
CA ALA A 266 -7.07 8.00 -22.45
C ALA A 266 -6.20 8.34 -21.22
N GLN A 267 -6.80 8.84 -20.13
CA GLN A 267 -6.07 9.11 -18.89
C GLN A 267 -5.57 7.80 -18.23
N ILE A 268 -6.38 6.74 -18.24
CA ILE A 268 -5.98 5.42 -17.74
C ILE A 268 -4.80 4.88 -18.56
N LYS A 269 -4.87 5.01 -19.89
CA LYS A 269 -3.79 4.59 -20.77
C LYS A 269 -2.51 5.37 -20.50
N ALA A 270 -2.60 6.69 -20.35
CA ALA A 270 -1.44 7.55 -20.07
C ALA A 270 -0.80 7.26 -18.70
N LYS A 271 -1.61 6.99 -17.67
CA LYS A 271 -1.15 6.84 -16.29
C LYS A 271 -0.71 5.41 -15.94
N LEU A 272 -1.33 4.40 -16.52
CA LEU A 272 -1.17 3.00 -16.14
C LEU A 272 -0.76 2.09 -17.30
N ASP A 273 -0.70 2.60 -18.52
CA ASP A 273 -0.52 1.82 -19.76
C ASP A 273 -1.57 0.72 -19.98
N ILE A 274 -2.80 0.91 -19.46
CA ILE A 274 -3.89 -0.04 -19.58
C ILE A 274 -4.84 0.39 -20.70
N ASN A 275 -5.12 -0.51 -21.64
CA ASN A 275 -6.14 -0.30 -22.66
C ASN A 275 -7.53 -0.49 -22.07
N THR A 276 -8.49 0.31 -22.53
CA THR A 276 -9.88 0.25 -22.09
C THR A 276 -10.83 0.09 -23.26
N ILE A 277 -11.96 -0.56 -23.02
CA ILE A 277 -13.06 -0.69 -23.99
C ILE A 277 -14.29 -0.01 -23.40
N VAL A 278 -14.90 0.89 -24.18
CA VAL A 278 -16.19 1.49 -23.81
C VAL A 278 -17.29 0.45 -24.00
N ILE A 279 -18.04 0.18 -22.96
CA ILE A 279 -19.19 -0.71 -22.96
C ILE A 279 -20.45 0.05 -22.60
N ARG A 280 -21.59 -0.37 -23.17
CA ARG A 280 -22.90 0.13 -22.78
C ARG A 280 -23.39 -0.70 -21.59
N ASN A 281 -23.85 -0.03 -20.54
CA ASN A 281 -24.52 -0.68 -19.42
C ASN A 281 -25.97 -1.02 -19.87
N ASN A 282 -26.36 -2.25 -19.65
CA ASN A 282 -27.76 -2.70 -19.89
C ASN A 282 -28.58 -2.37 -18.66
#